data_4e6af2d01ddba525ce6c1a0b73a44ae7
#
_entry.id   4e6af2d01ddba525ce6c1a0b73a44ae7
#
_cell.length_a   1.000
_cell.length_b   1.000
_cell.length_c   1.000
_cell.angle_alpha   90.00
_cell.angle_beta   90.00
_cell.angle_gamma   90.00
#
_symmetry.space_group_name_H-M   'P 1'
#
loop_
_entity.id
_entity.type
_entity.pdbx_description
1 polymer ?
#
loop_
_entity_poly.entity_id
_entity_poly.type
_entity_poly.pdbx_seq_one_letter_code
_entity_poly.pdbx_strand_id
1 'polypeptide(L)' 'MKTLTQYVDEKAADKVWAVYDRNDIFINYFYTSDDAKSVADEMNNHTPSLKFHVKEMNRNEIENI' A
#
# COMPACT_ATOMS: atom_id res chain seq x y z
N MET A 1 3.37 -16.73 -21.23
CA MET A 1 2.65 -17.30 -20.08
C MET A 1 2.93 -16.50 -18.83
N LYS A 2 1.92 -16.26 -18.06
CA LYS A 2 2.08 -15.52 -16.81
C LYS A 2 2.67 -16.42 -15.73
N THR A 3 3.49 -15.83 -14.89
CA THR A 3 3.99 -16.53 -13.72
C THR A 3 2.88 -16.66 -12.69
N LEU A 4 3.07 -17.55 -11.73
CA LEU A 4 2.11 -17.69 -10.65
C LEU A 4 1.94 -16.37 -9.88
N THR A 5 3.01 -15.64 -9.70
CA THR A 5 2.99 -14.34 -9.04
C THR A 5 2.10 -13.35 -9.78
N GLN A 6 2.19 -13.33 -11.10
CA GLN A 6 1.35 -12.45 -11.92
C GLN A 6 -0.12 -12.80 -11.79
N TYR A 7 -0.44 -14.10 -11.71
CA TYR A 7 -1.82 -14.52 -11.48
C TYR A 7 -2.35 -14.06 -10.13
N VAL A 8 -1.53 -14.19 -9.10
CA VAL A 8 -1.91 -13.74 -7.78
C VAL A 8 -2.14 -12.23 -7.78
N ASP A 9 -1.24 -11.49 -8.40
CA ASP A 9 -1.36 -10.03 -8.50
C ASP A 9 -2.63 -9.62 -9.23
N GLU A 10 -2.96 -10.30 -10.30
CA GLU A 10 -4.16 -9.99 -11.06
C GLU A 10 -5.43 -10.27 -10.27
N LYS A 11 -5.48 -11.40 -9.56
CA LYS A 11 -6.64 -11.74 -8.75
C LYS A 11 -6.76 -10.85 -7.53
N ALA A 12 -5.64 -10.46 -6.97
CA ALA A 12 -5.59 -9.58 -5.82
C ALA A 12 -5.60 -8.10 -6.23
N ALA A 13 -5.59 -7.82 -7.52
CA ALA A 13 -5.46 -6.46 -8.01
C ALA A 13 -6.65 -5.57 -7.69
N ASP A 14 -7.76 -6.16 -7.24
CA ASP A 14 -8.90 -5.39 -6.75
C ASP A 14 -8.61 -4.73 -5.41
N LYS A 15 -7.62 -5.23 -4.68
CA LYS A 15 -7.25 -4.74 -3.36
C LYS A 15 -5.81 -4.31 -3.36
N VAL A 16 -5.56 -3.16 -2.76
CA VAL A 16 -4.22 -2.65 -2.53
C VAL A 16 -4.14 -2.11 -1.11
N TRP A 17 -2.93 -1.96 -0.61
CA TRP A 17 -2.68 -1.40 0.71
C TRP A 17 -1.91 -0.11 0.54
N ALA A 18 -2.59 1.00 0.81
CA ALA A 18 -2.01 2.32 0.64
C ALA A 18 -1.38 2.79 1.94
N VAL A 19 -0.28 3.53 1.79
CA VAL A 19 0.38 4.16 2.93
C VAL A 19 0.04 5.64 2.90
N TYR A 20 -0.46 6.14 4.03
CA TYR A 20 -0.81 7.55 4.22
C TYR A 20 -0.02 8.11 5.39
N ASP A 21 0.18 9.41 5.39
CA ASP A 21 0.76 10.07 6.55
C ASP A 21 -0.33 10.48 7.55
N ARG A 22 0.05 11.19 8.59
CA ARG A 22 -0.90 11.60 9.64
C ARG A 22 -2.00 12.54 9.15
N ASN A 23 -1.78 13.20 8.02
CA ASN A 23 -2.74 14.12 7.42
C ASN A 23 -3.58 13.44 6.33
N ASP A 24 -3.50 12.12 6.25
CA ASP A 24 -4.16 11.33 5.21
C ASP A 24 -3.73 11.69 3.80
N ILE A 25 -2.48 12.12 3.65
CA ILE A 25 -1.89 12.36 2.34
C ILE A 25 -1.35 11.05 1.81
N PHE A 26 -1.78 10.67 0.62
CA PHE A 26 -1.35 9.45 -0.04
C PHE A 26 0.15 9.49 -0.35
N ILE A 27 0.86 8.43 0.07
CA ILE A 27 2.31 8.32 -0.17
C ILE A 27 2.59 7.30 -1.27
N ASN A 28 2.09 6.07 -1.11
CA ASN A 28 2.33 5.00 -2.06
C ASN A 28 1.36 3.86 -1.78
N TYR A 29 1.35 2.84 -2.65
CA TYR A 29 0.53 1.67 -2.43
C TYR A 29 1.29 0.41 -2.78
N PHE A 30 0.82 -0.71 -2.25
CA PHE A 30 1.45 -2.01 -2.43
C PHE A 30 0.38 -3.06 -2.62
N TYR A 31 0.75 -4.17 -3.24
CA TYR A 31 -0.19 -5.25 -3.52
C TYR A 31 -0.34 -6.25 -2.39
N THR A 32 0.49 -6.17 -1.36
CA THR A 32 0.38 -7.00 -0.17
C THR A 32 0.42 -6.15 1.07
N SER A 33 -0.28 -6.61 2.12
CA SER A 33 -0.28 -5.88 3.39
C SER A 33 1.09 -5.91 4.06
N ASP A 34 1.83 -7.01 3.89
CA ASP A 34 3.15 -7.15 4.49
C ASP A 34 4.12 -6.11 3.93
N ASP A 35 4.10 -5.91 2.62
CA ASP A 35 4.96 -4.91 1.99
C ASP A 35 4.60 -3.50 2.47
N ALA A 36 3.32 -3.19 2.50
CA ALA A 36 2.86 -1.88 2.94
C ALA A 36 3.26 -1.62 4.41
N LYS A 37 3.08 -2.61 5.27
CA LYS A 37 3.43 -2.48 6.69
C LYS A 37 4.93 -2.31 6.87
N SER A 38 5.73 -3.09 6.14
CA SER A 38 7.19 -2.99 6.21
C SER A 38 7.66 -1.59 5.84
N VAL A 39 7.12 -1.05 4.76
CA VAL A 39 7.49 0.29 4.31
C VAL A 39 7.02 1.34 5.30
N ALA A 40 5.79 1.23 5.78
CA ALA A 40 5.26 2.19 6.76
C ALA A 40 6.09 2.17 8.05
N ASP A 41 6.47 0.98 8.52
CA ASP A 41 7.31 0.85 9.72
C ASP A 41 8.68 1.50 9.51
N GLU A 42 9.29 1.26 8.35
CA GLU A 42 10.58 1.85 8.04
C GLU A 42 10.49 3.37 7.97
N MET A 43 9.46 3.88 7.32
CA MET A 43 9.24 5.32 7.24
C MET A 43 8.98 5.94 8.61
N ASN A 44 8.25 5.23 9.48
CA ASN A 44 8.02 5.68 10.84
C ASN A 44 9.29 5.69 11.68
N ASN A 45 10.23 4.80 11.39
CA ASN A 45 11.53 4.81 12.04
C ASN A 45 12.35 6.04 11.66
N HIS A 46 12.26 6.47 10.41
CA HIS A 46 12.97 7.64 9.93
C HIS A 46 12.29 8.95 10.31
N THR A 47 10.96 8.96 10.26
CA THR A 47 10.20 10.20 10.49
C THR A 47 8.95 9.88 11.31
N PRO A 48 9.12 9.55 12.59
CA PRO A 48 7.99 9.11 13.43
C PRO A 48 6.91 10.17 13.62
N SER A 49 7.23 11.43 13.44
CA SER A 49 6.26 12.51 13.62
C SER A 49 5.16 12.49 12.55
N LEU A 50 5.41 11.86 11.41
CA LEU A 50 4.42 11.79 10.33
C LEU A 50 3.42 10.67 10.50
N LYS A 51 3.67 9.73 11.39
CA LYS A 51 2.72 8.66 11.75
C LYS A 51 2.11 7.97 10.55
N PHE A 52 2.96 7.38 9.73
CA PHE A 52 2.49 6.65 8.54
C PHE A 52 1.63 5.47 8.93
N HIS A 53 0.58 5.23 8.18
CA HIS A 53 -0.32 4.12 8.44
C HIS A 53 -0.76 3.48 7.11
N VAL A 54 -1.24 2.24 7.20
CA VAL A 54 -1.66 1.45 6.06
C VAL A 54 -3.18 1.38 6.03
N LYS A 55 -3.74 1.52 4.85
CA LYS A 55 -5.18 1.47 4.64
C LYS A 55 -5.49 0.55 3.46
N GLU A 56 -6.37 -0.43 3.67
CA GLU A 56 -6.82 -1.29 2.59
C GLU A 56 -7.79 -0.52 1.70
N MET A 57 -7.57 -0.60 0.39
CA MET A 57 -8.39 0.12 -0.58
C MET A 57 -8.64 -0.74 -1.81
N ASN A 58 -9.67 -0.42 -2.57
CA ASN A 58 -9.85 -0.98 -3.88
C ASN A 58 -8.91 -0.30 -4.87
N ARG A 59 -8.41 -1.06 -5.83
CA ARG A 59 -7.45 -0.54 -6.80
C ARG A 59 -7.98 0.66 -7.57
N ASN A 60 -9.25 0.63 -7.95
CA ASN A 60 -9.84 1.73 -8.70
C ASN A 60 -9.95 3.01 -7.87
N GLU A 61 -9.96 2.92 -6.56
CA GLU A 61 -9.89 4.10 -5.71
C GLU A 61 -8.53 4.79 -5.82
N ILE A 62 -7.46 3.99 -5.93
CA ILE A 62 -6.11 4.52 -6.12
C ILE A 62 -6.00 5.25 -7.45
N GLU A 63 -6.59 4.70 -8.49
CA GLU A 63 -6.53 5.31 -9.82
C GLU A 63 -7.23 6.67 -9.89
N ASN A 64 -8.08 6.98 -8.93
CA ASN A 64 -8.80 8.24 -8.87
C ASN A 64 -8.12 9.27 -7.96
N ILE A 65 -6.98 8.95 -7.41
CA ILE A 65 -6.19 9.88 -6.59
C ILE A 65 -5.27 10.75 -7.48
#